data_a7554ba945bce255e259f13ad5be0324
#
_entry.id   a7554ba945bce255e259f13ad5be0324
#
_cell.length_a   1.000
_cell.length_b   1.000
_cell.length_c   1.000
_cell.angle_alpha   90.00
_cell.angle_beta   90.00
_cell.angle_gamma   90.00
#
_symmetry.space_group_name_H-M   'P 1'
#
loop_
_entity.id
_entity.type
_entity.pdbx_description
1 polymer ?
#
loop_
_entity_poly.entity_id
_entity_poly.type
_entity_poly.pdbx_seq_one_letter_code
_entity_poly.pdbx_strand_id
1 'polypeptide(L)'
;MKEQLELIKQNALAALDAAADTAALDEQRIKWLGKKGELTAVLKMMGKLSAEERPVMGQLANSVRAEIEAKLEQRKAALSASALEARLAAEAIDVTIPGEAVELGHQHPMNQVLQQVKDIFVGLGYTVVDGPEVELADYNFTRLNIEEGHPSRDRSDTFYFNDEDSILLRTQTSSMQIRFMENNKPPLCMLAPGRVFRKDEADATHSPMFHQIEGLVVDEHITMGDLKGALITIMRAIYGEDAQMRFRPHHFPFTEPSCEMDMQCHKCHGTGEVDGAVCPTCHGEGWIELLGAGMVHPDVLRNCGIDPEKYSGFAFGMGLERMAMGRLKINDLRLIFDNNIKFLEQF
;
A
#
# COMPACT_ATOMS: atom_id res chain seq x y z
N MET A 1 19.11 8.02 -84.91
CA MET A 1 17.97 7.83 -83.96
C MET A 1 18.28 6.74 -82.96
N LYS A 2 18.81 5.58 -83.35
CA LYS A 2 19.20 4.53 -82.42
C LYS A 2 20.28 4.98 -81.39
N GLU A 3 21.32 5.67 -81.88
CA GLU A 3 22.35 6.25 -80.99
C GLU A 3 21.81 7.34 -80.05
N GLN A 4 20.82 8.09 -80.48
CA GLN A 4 20.14 9.10 -79.64
C GLN A 4 19.32 8.46 -78.50
N LEU A 5 18.63 7.37 -78.79
CA LEU A 5 17.89 6.61 -77.72
C LEU A 5 18.83 6.03 -76.69
N GLU A 6 19.96 5.49 -77.18
CA GLU A 6 20.98 4.95 -76.27
C GLU A 6 21.65 6.03 -75.40
N LEU A 7 21.94 7.20 -76.00
CA LEU A 7 22.48 8.35 -75.28
C LEU A 7 21.48 8.88 -74.23
N ILE A 8 20.15 8.99 -74.61
CA ILE A 8 19.09 9.36 -73.64
C ILE A 8 19.00 8.38 -72.52
N LYS A 9 19.09 7.05 -72.78
CA LYS A 9 19.09 6.03 -71.77
C LYS A 9 20.23 6.23 -70.78
N GLN A 10 21.46 6.32 -71.29
CA GLN A 10 22.65 6.49 -70.44
C GLN A 10 22.56 7.76 -69.59
N ASN A 11 22.20 8.89 -70.19
CA ASN A 11 22.07 10.15 -69.47
C ASN A 11 20.93 10.12 -68.43
N ALA A 12 19.80 9.50 -68.76
CA ALA A 12 18.67 9.38 -67.87
C ALA A 12 19.05 8.48 -66.67
N LEU A 13 19.65 7.31 -66.89
CA LEU A 13 20.06 6.41 -65.81
C LEU A 13 21.09 7.06 -64.87
N ALA A 14 22.08 7.77 -65.43
CA ALA A 14 23.08 8.50 -64.66
C ALA A 14 22.44 9.66 -63.85
N ALA A 15 21.51 10.40 -64.44
CA ALA A 15 20.83 11.48 -63.74
C ALA A 15 19.91 10.97 -62.61
N LEU A 16 19.23 9.82 -62.79
CA LEU A 16 18.45 9.18 -61.76
C LEU A 16 19.31 8.66 -60.59
N ASP A 17 20.50 8.11 -60.89
CA ASP A 17 21.44 7.69 -59.87
C ASP A 17 22.01 8.87 -59.06
N ALA A 18 22.22 9.99 -59.68
CA ALA A 18 22.75 11.21 -59.06
C ALA A 18 21.69 12.00 -58.26
N ALA A 19 20.42 11.65 -58.36
CA ALA A 19 19.35 12.35 -57.61
C ALA A 19 19.54 12.15 -56.08
N ALA A 20 19.66 13.28 -55.37
CA ALA A 20 19.92 13.28 -53.91
C ALA A 20 18.67 13.00 -53.07
N ASP A 21 17.51 13.39 -53.57
CA ASP A 21 16.23 13.24 -52.87
C ASP A 21 15.08 12.91 -53.81
N THR A 22 13.91 12.68 -53.24
CA THR A 22 12.70 12.34 -54.01
C THR A 22 12.19 13.49 -54.89
N ALA A 23 12.46 14.75 -54.55
CA ALA A 23 12.08 15.92 -55.34
C ALA A 23 12.97 16.03 -56.59
N ALA A 24 14.29 15.93 -56.42
CA ALA A 24 15.25 15.88 -57.52
C ALA A 24 14.97 14.69 -58.46
N LEU A 25 14.58 13.54 -57.90
CA LEU A 25 14.21 12.36 -58.65
C LEU A 25 12.95 12.60 -59.51
N ASP A 26 11.96 13.30 -58.98
CA ASP A 26 10.72 13.62 -59.69
C ASP A 26 10.98 14.67 -60.84
N GLU A 27 11.89 15.60 -60.59
CA GLU A 27 12.37 16.52 -61.68
C GLU A 27 13.00 15.75 -62.84
N GLN A 28 13.86 14.75 -62.53
CA GLN A 28 14.45 13.89 -63.57
C GLN A 28 13.37 13.07 -64.30
N ARG A 29 12.39 12.51 -63.58
CA ARG A 29 11.24 11.84 -64.19
C ARG A 29 10.52 12.72 -65.20
N ILE A 30 10.23 13.97 -64.84
CA ILE A 30 9.57 14.93 -65.71
C ILE A 30 10.43 15.26 -66.92
N LYS A 31 11.75 15.45 -66.74
CA LYS A 31 12.71 15.78 -67.80
C LYS A 31 12.80 14.65 -68.83
N TRP A 32 12.87 13.40 -68.40
CA TRP A 32 13.09 12.27 -69.30
C TRP A 32 11.79 11.64 -69.82
N LEU A 33 10.80 11.43 -68.98
CA LEU A 33 9.55 10.70 -69.27
C LEU A 33 8.32 11.57 -69.36
N GLY A 34 8.41 12.87 -69.07
CA GLY A 34 7.28 13.79 -69.08
C GLY A 34 6.69 13.99 -70.48
N LYS A 35 5.51 14.62 -70.57
CA LYS A 35 4.81 14.93 -71.89
C LYS A 35 5.67 15.74 -72.87
N LYS A 36 6.61 16.53 -72.35
CA LYS A 36 7.59 17.30 -73.15
C LYS A 36 9.01 16.75 -72.90
N GLY A 37 9.18 15.59 -72.29
CA GLY A 37 10.45 15.01 -71.96
C GLY A 37 11.25 14.58 -73.21
N GLU A 38 12.55 14.39 -73.02
CA GLU A 38 13.48 14.12 -74.13
C GLU A 38 13.15 12.79 -74.84
N LEU A 39 12.77 11.77 -74.13
CA LEU A 39 12.34 10.50 -74.72
C LEU A 39 11.05 10.66 -75.51
N THR A 40 10.10 11.44 -74.98
CA THR A 40 8.83 11.73 -75.69
C THR A 40 9.04 12.54 -76.94
N ALA A 41 10.03 13.44 -76.95
CA ALA A 41 10.40 14.19 -78.10
C ALA A 41 10.93 13.31 -79.28
N VAL A 42 11.78 12.36 -78.95
CA VAL A 42 12.28 11.39 -79.95
C VAL A 42 11.17 10.47 -80.46
N LEU A 43 10.24 10.00 -79.55
CA LEU A 43 9.08 9.22 -79.96
C LEU A 43 8.16 10.02 -81.03
N LYS A 44 8.01 11.30 -80.85
CA LYS A 44 7.25 12.12 -81.78
C LYS A 44 7.93 12.19 -83.16
N MET A 45 9.26 12.16 -83.25
CA MET A 45 10.01 12.17 -84.53
C MET A 45 9.91 10.83 -85.29
N MET A 46 9.51 9.73 -84.61
CA MET A 46 9.32 8.43 -85.26
C MET A 46 8.26 8.45 -86.39
N GLY A 47 7.34 9.41 -86.34
CA GLY A 47 6.39 9.62 -87.45
C GLY A 47 7.03 9.86 -88.79
N LYS A 48 8.31 10.27 -88.92
CA LYS A 48 9.07 10.54 -90.12
C LYS A 48 9.87 9.34 -90.65
N LEU A 49 9.83 8.19 -90.00
CA LEU A 49 10.54 6.97 -90.38
C LEU A 49 9.72 6.14 -91.38
N SER A 50 10.43 5.26 -92.15
CA SER A 50 9.81 4.29 -93.04
C SER A 50 8.93 3.28 -92.31
N ALA A 51 8.01 2.64 -93.04
CA ALA A 51 7.08 1.65 -92.45
C ALA A 51 7.77 0.42 -91.88
N GLU A 52 8.95 0.07 -92.35
CA GLU A 52 9.76 -1.06 -91.90
C GLU A 52 10.60 -0.74 -90.69
N GLU A 53 11.09 0.49 -90.50
CA GLU A 53 11.95 0.88 -89.38
C GLU A 53 11.10 1.28 -88.14
N ARG A 54 9.87 1.70 -88.35
CA ARG A 54 9.00 2.19 -87.27
C ARG A 54 8.73 1.16 -86.15
N PRO A 55 8.44 -0.16 -86.43
CA PRO A 55 8.22 -1.14 -85.42
C PRO A 55 9.49 -1.46 -84.58
N VAL A 56 10.65 -1.55 -85.19
CA VAL A 56 11.93 -1.82 -84.53
C VAL A 56 12.33 -0.68 -83.58
N MET A 57 12.17 0.56 -84.07
CA MET A 57 12.49 1.73 -83.23
C MET A 57 11.45 1.92 -82.15
N GLY A 58 10.20 1.55 -82.37
CA GLY A 58 9.16 1.52 -81.27
C GLY A 58 9.45 0.53 -80.14
N GLN A 59 9.89 -0.65 -80.54
CA GLN A 59 10.34 -1.62 -79.56
C GLN A 59 11.51 -1.15 -78.76
N LEU A 60 12.56 -0.57 -79.39
CA LEU A 60 13.71 -0.05 -78.69
C LEU A 60 13.36 1.12 -77.75
N ALA A 61 12.53 2.05 -78.24
CA ALA A 61 12.09 3.16 -77.38
C ALA A 61 11.26 2.73 -76.19
N ASN A 62 10.41 1.69 -76.36
CA ASN A 62 9.68 1.10 -75.26
C ASN A 62 10.61 0.36 -74.24
N SER A 63 11.65 -0.34 -74.75
CA SER A 63 12.66 -0.96 -73.88
C SER A 63 13.41 0.10 -73.07
N VAL A 64 13.91 1.16 -73.70
CA VAL A 64 14.56 2.28 -73.01
C VAL A 64 13.65 2.94 -71.97
N ARG A 65 12.39 3.13 -72.32
CA ARG A 65 11.40 3.65 -71.38
C ARG A 65 11.22 2.74 -70.16
N ALA A 66 11.04 1.43 -70.37
CA ALA A 66 10.87 0.46 -69.31
C ALA A 66 12.10 0.40 -68.37
N GLU A 67 13.30 0.50 -68.95
CA GLU A 67 14.52 0.51 -68.13
C GLU A 67 14.67 1.79 -67.29
N ILE A 68 14.29 2.97 -67.83
CA ILE A 68 14.28 4.23 -67.11
C ILE A 68 13.20 4.21 -66.03
N GLU A 69 12.01 3.68 -66.28
CA GLU A 69 10.94 3.54 -65.31
C GLU A 69 11.32 2.56 -64.19
N ALA A 70 11.91 1.42 -64.52
CA ALA A 70 12.40 0.47 -63.54
C ALA A 70 13.49 1.06 -62.61
N LYS A 71 14.43 1.83 -63.20
CA LYS A 71 15.48 2.51 -62.43
C LYS A 71 14.92 3.60 -61.52
N LEU A 72 13.92 4.35 -62.02
CA LEU A 72 13.21 5.35 -61.26
C LEU A 72 12.56 4.79 -60.02
N GLU A 73 11.81 3.67 -60.17
CA GLU A 73 11.14 3.01 -59.02
C GLU A 73 12.18 2.43 -58.03
N GLN A 74 13.26 1.82 -58.53
CA GLN A 74 14.34 1.35 -57.70
C GLN A 74 14.98 2.48 -56.86
N ARG A 75 15.28 3.61 -57.49
CA ARG A 75 15.89 4.76 -56.83
C ARG A 75 14.95 5.42 -55.85
N LYS A 76 13.67 5.53 -56.20
CA LYS A 76 12.63 6.03 -55.31
C LYS A 76 12.48 5.21 -54.04
N ALA A 77 12.46 3.88 -54.19
CA ALA A 77 12.40 2.98 -53.05
C ALA A 77 13.62 3.14 -52.14
N ALA A 78 14.84 3.22 -52.73
CA ALA A 78 16.07 3.42 -51.98
C ALA A 78 16.10 4.76 -51.21
N LEU A 79 15.73 5.86 -51.86
CA LEU A 79 15.67 7.17 -51.20
C LEU A 79 14.60 7.23 -50.12
N SER A 80 13.44 6.59 -50.34
CA SER A 80 12.37 6.51 -49.30
C SER A 80 12.81 5.68 -48.10
N ALA A 81 13.51 4.56 -48.32
CA ALA A 81 14.05 3.73 -47.25
C ALA A 81 15.10 4.50 -46.42
N SER A 82 16.06 5.18 -47.13
CA SER A 82 17.09 5.98 -46.45
C SER A 82 16.49 7.16 -45.67
N ALA A 83 15.47 7.83 -46.21
CA ALA A 83 14.78 8.91 -45.51
C ALA A 83 14.02 8.39 -44.27
N LEU A 84 13.42 7.18 -44.35
CA LEU A 84 12.76 6.53 -43.19
C LEU A 84 13.78 6.14 -42.13
N GLU A 85 14.91 5.54 -42.52
CA GLU A 85 15.96 5.20 -41.57
C GLU A 85 16.54 6.43 -40.85
N ALA A 86 16.79 7.51 -41.61
CA ALA A 86 17.27 8.75 -41.02
C ALA A 86 16.25 9.36 -40.02
N ARG A 87 14.95 9.29 -40.36
CA ARG A 87 13.88 9.73 -39.46
C ARG A 87 13.82 8.87 -38.20
N LEU A 88 13.82 7.56 -38.37
CA LEU A 88 13.79 6.61 -37.19
C LEU A 88 15.02 6.81 -36.30
N ALA A 89 16.19 7.03 -36.88
CA ALA A 89 17.39 7.33 -36.10
C ALA A 89 17.28 8.67 -35.34
N ALA A 90 16.69 9.67 -35.94
CA ALA A 90 16.49 10.98 -35.30
C ALA A 90 15.39 10.96 -34.23
N GLU A 91 14.39 10.10 -34.40
CA GLU A 91 13.29 9.90 -33.43
C GLU A 91 13.65 8.87 -32.34
N ALA A 92 14.81 8.23 -32.41
CA ALA A 92 15.24 7.25 -31.40
C ALA A 92 15.41 7.92 -30.04
N ILE A 93 14.72 7.38 -29.03
CA ILE A 93 14.84 7.81 -27.64
C ILE A 93 15.54 6.71 -26.84
N ASP A 94 16.31 7.11 -25.86
CA ASP A 94 16.91 6.18 -24.91
C ASP A 94 15.85 5.71 -23.92
N VAL A 95 15.33 4.49 -24.13
CA VAL A 95 14.34 3.87 -23.28
C VAL A 95 14.93 3.34 -21.97
N THR A 96 16.25 3.41 -21.78
CA THR A 96 16.91 3.00 -20.52
C THR A 96 16.95 4.12 -19.49
N ILE A 97 16.66 5.36 -19.90
CA ILE A 97 16.54 6.48 -18.97
C ILE A 97 15.33 6.20 -18.06
N PRO A 98 15.50 6.17 -16.72
CA PRO A 98 14.39 5.95 -15.80
C PRO A 98 13.36 7.07 -15.96
N GLY A 99 12.08 6.69 -15.94
CA GLY A 99 10.98 7.65 -15.85
C GLY A 99 10.92 8.33 -14.49
N GLU A 100 10.02 9.28 -14.30
CA GLU A 100 9.72 9.83 -12.98
C GLU A 100 9.26 8.71 -12.05
N ALA A 101 9.94 8.56 -10.91
CA ALA A 101 9.50 7.64 -9.87
C ALA A 101 8.18 8.16 -9.27
N VAL A 102 7.14 7.35 -9.33
CA VAL A 102 5.90 7.64 -8.62
C VAL A 102 6.14 7.33 -7.14
N GLU A 103 6.10 8.34 -6.29
CA GLU A 103 6.14 8.15 -4.84
C GLU A 103 4.86 7.46 -4.40
N LEU A 104 4.98 6.24 -3.90
CA LEU A 104 3.87 5.51 -3.30
C LEU A 104 3.63 6.06 -1.90
N GLY A 105 2.38 6.33 -1.57
CA GLY A 105 2.00 6.69 -0.22
C GLY A 105 2.23 5.53 0.76
N HIS A 106 2.54 5.85 2.01
CA HIS A 106 2.76 4.89 3.09
C HIS A 106 1.59 4.92 4.08
N GLN A 107 1.33 3.77 4.70
CA GLN A 107 0.36 3.73 5.79
C GLN A 107 0.98 4.31 7.06
N HIS A 108 0.17 5.04 7.84
CA HIS A 108 0.59 5.50 9.15
C HIS A 108 1.06 4.33 10.03
N PRO A 109 2.16 4.44 10.80
CA PRO A 109 2.72 3.33 11.59
C PRO A 109 1.72 2.67 12.55
N MET A 110 0.80 3.44 13.14
CA MET A 110 -0.29 2.90 13.95
C MET A 110 -1.22 1.98 13.17
N ASN A 111 -1.57 2.35 11.93
CA ASN A 111 -2.44 1.54 11.09
C ASN A 111 -1.76 0.24 10.64
N GLN A 112 -0.44 0.29 10.38
CA GLN A 112 0.34 -0.91 10.06
C GLN A 112 0.32 -1.90 11.22
N VAL A 113 0.58 -1.43 12.46
CA VAL A 113 0.57 -2.27 13.65
C VAL A 113 -0.83 -2.79 13.94
N LEU A 114 -1.85 -1.93 13.86
CA LEU A 114 -3.24 -2.34 14.05
C LEU A 114 -3.68 -3.43 13.07
N GLN A 115 -3.35 -3.27 11.79
CA GLN A 115 -3.71 -4.27 10.77
C GLN A 115 -3.04 -5.60 11.05
N GLN A 116 -1.76 -5.58 11.39
CA GLN A 116 -1.02 -6.80 11.72
C GLN A 116 -1.60 -7.51 12.95
N VAL A 117 -1.98 -6.75 13.99
CA VAL A 117 -2.63 -7.32 15.17
C VAL A 117 -3.97 -7.96 14.79
N LYS A 118 -4.79 -7.24 14.00
CA LYS A 118 -6.06 -7.79 13.50
C LYS A 118 -5.86 -9.09 12.71
N ASP A 119 -4.88 -9.14 11.83
CA ASP A 119 -4.61 -10.33 11.01
C ASP A 119 -4.23 -11.55 11.87
N ILE A 120 -3.41 -11.34 12.92
CA ILE A 120 -3.06 -12.40 13.88
C ILE A 120 -4.31 -12.90 14.59
N PHE A 121 -5.13 -12.02 15.15
CA PHE A 121 -6.32 -12.41 15.90
C PHE A 121 -7.39 -13.06 15.02
N VAL A 122 -7.62 -12.54 13.81
CA VAL A 122 -8.53 -13.16 12.84
C VAL A 122 -8.04 -14.57 12.48
N GLY A 123 -6.72 -14.74 12.30
CA GLY A 123 -6.11 -16.07 12.10
C GLY A 123 -6.33 -17.05 13.26
N LEU A 124 -6.53 -16.53 14.48
CA LEU A 124 -6.87 -17.31 15.67
C LEU A 124 -8.39 -17.50 15.89
N GLY A 125 -9.22 -16.99 14.99
CA GLY A 125 -10.67 -17.14 15.02
C GLY A 125 -11.43 -16.01 15.73
N TYR A 126 -10.79 -14.88 16.05
CA TYR A 126 -11.47 -13.74 16.63
C TYR A 126 -12.27 -12.95 15.57
N THR A 127 -13.47 -12.53 15.94
CA THR A 127 -14.29 -11.59 15.16
C THR A 127 -13.95 -10.17 15.56
N VAL A 128 -13.51 -9.35 14.61
CA VAL A 128 -13.25 -7.92 14.88
C VAL A 128 -14.58 -7.17 14.91
N VAL A 129 -14.82 -6.44 16.00
CA VAL A 129 -16.03 -5.66 16.21
C VAL A 129 -15.70 -4.19 16.46
N ASP A 130 -16.61 -3.31 16.09
CA ASP A 130 -16.51 -1.86 16.29
C ASP A 130 -17.73 -1.34 17.06
N GLY A 131 -17.62 -0.16 17.66
CA GLY A 131 -18.69 0.45 18.42
C GLY A 131 -18.52 1.92 18.72
N PRO A 132 -19.51 2.53 19.39
CA PRO A 132 -19.57 3.96 19.62
C PRO A 132 -18.43 4.46 20.54
N GLU A 133 -17.86 5.60 20.20
CA GLU A 133 -16.90 6.31 21.07
C GLU A 133 -17.62 7.12 22.15
N VAL A 134 -18.81 7.65 21.81
CA VAL A 134 -19.72 8.25 22.80
C VAL A 134 -20.57 7.13 23.38
N GLU A 135 -20.40 6.87 24.68
CA GLU A 135 -20.96 5.71 25.33
C GLU A 135 -21.85 6.09 26.53
N LEU A 136 -22.72 5.18 26.91
CA LEU A 136 -23.48 5.29 28.16
C LEU A 136 -22.64 4.83 29.34
N ALA A 137 -22.73 5.54 30.48
CA ALA A 137 -22.04 5.16 31.71
C ALA A 137 -22.43 3.76 32.19
N ASP A 138 -23.63 3.30 31.87
CA ASP A 138 -24.05 1.93 32.14
C ASP A 138 -23.16 0.88 31.46
N TYR A 139 -22.87 1.06 30.17
CA TYR A 139 -22.00 0.14 29.42
C TYR A 139 -20.52 0.31 29.74
N ASN A 140 -20.08 1.56 30.02
CA ASN A 140 -18.68 1.83 30.28
C ASN A 140 -18.26 1.43 31.72
N PHE A 141 -19.21 1.39 32.66
CA PHE A 141 -18.93 1.16 34.08
C PHE A 141 -19.83 0.10 34.72
N THR A 142 -21.14 0.37 34.85
CA THR A 142 -22.02 -0.42 35.71
C THR A 142 -22.09 -1.89 35.32
N ARG A 143 -22.27 -2.18 34.03
CA ARG A 143 -22.31 -3.55 33.50
C ARG A 143 -20.95 -4.27 33.57
N LEU A 144 -19.86 -3.49 33.65
CA LEU A 144 -18.51 -3.97 33.86
C LEU A 144 -18.14 -4.12 35.36
N ASN A 145 -19.13 -4.15 36.26
CA ASN A 145 -18.92 -4.29 37.70
C ASN A 145 -18.06 -3.17 38.31
N ILE A 146 -18.05 -1.98 37.69
CA ILE A 146 -17.40 -0.78 38.22
C ILE A 146 -18.46 0.00 38.99
N GLU A 147 -18.39 -0.04 40.32
CA GLU A 147 -19.40 0.54 41.22
C GLU A 147 -19.41 2.07 41.21
N GLU A 148 -20.50 2.65 41.73
CA GLU A 148 -20.56 4.10 42.00
C GLU A 148 -19.50 4.46 43.06
N GLY A 149 -18.79 5.59 42.82
CA GLY A 149 -17.67 6.03 43.67
C GLY A 149 -16.31 5.45 43.31
N HIS A 150 -16.21 4.58 42.32
CA HIS A 150 -14.91 4.12 41.83
C HIS A 150 -14.14 5.30 41.18
N PRO A 151 -12.84 5.47 41.46
CA PRO A 151 -12.04 6.61 40.95
C PRO A 151 -12.13 6.82 39.43
N SER A 152 -12.16 5.76 38.64
CA SER A 152 -12.27 5.87 37.17
C SER A 152 -13.57 6.51 36.68
N ARG A 153 -14.59 6.65 37.55
CA ARG A 153 -15.84 7.39 37.23
C ARG A 153 -15.74 8.88 37.55
N ASP A 154 -14.67 9.32 38.21
CA ASP A 154 -14.53 10.73 38.58
C ASP A 154 -14.41 11.61 37.32
N ARG A 155 -14.95 12.80 37.40
CA ARG A 155 -14.85 13.82 36.35
C ARG A 155 -13.42 14.32 36.13
N SER A 156 -12.51 14.03 37.05
CA SER A 156 -11.08 14.27 36.87
C SER A 156 -10.48 13.36 35.81
N ASP A 157 -10.99 12.14 35.64
CA ASP A 157 -10.43 11.10 34.80
C ASP A 157 -11.24 10.84 33.54
N THR A 158 -12.56 11.13 33.57
CA THR A 158 -13.52 10.81 32.50
C THR A 158 -14.15 12.07 31.88
N PHE A 159 -14.26 12.07 30.54
CA PHE A 159 -14.95 13.12 29.79
C PHE A 159 -16.45 12.82 29.70
N TYR A 160 -17.28 13.56 30.47
CA TYR A 160 -18.72 13.49 30.41
C TYR A 160 -19.31 14.58 29.54
N PHE A 161 -20.46 14.30 28.89
CA PHE A 161 -21.19 15.25 28.04
C PHE A 161 -22.32 15.95 28.77
N ASN A 162 -22.78 15.39 29.89
CA ASN A 162 -23.94 15.91 30.63
C ASN A 162 -23.69 15.97 32.14
N ASP A 163 -24.55 16.67 32.87
CA ASP A 163 -24.38 16.87 34.29
C ASP A 163 -24.75 15.62 35.13
N GLU A 164 -25.57 14.72 34.55
CA GLU A 164 -26.00 13.46 35.19
C GLU A 164 -24.94 12.37 35.10
N ASP A 165 -23.77 12.61 34.47
CA ASP A 165 -22.68 11.65 34.25
C ASP A 165 -23.15 10.36 33.56
N SER A 166 -24.18 10.45 32.72
CA SER A 166 -24.77 9.28 32.06
C SER A 166 -24.25 9.05 30.63
N ILE A 167 -23.67 10.07 30.00
CA ILE A 167 -23.09 10.03 28.64
C ILE A 167 -21.65 10.53 28.68
N LEU A 168 -20.74 9.74 28.12
CA LEU A 168 -19.30 10.02 28.21
C LEU A 168 -18.53 9.60 26.93
N LEU A 169 -17.30 10.04 26.79
CA LEU A 169 -16.33 9.42 25.89
C LEU A 169 -15.80 8.15 26.55
N ARG A 170 -15.90 7.00 25.87
CA ARG A 170 -15.49 5.71 26.43
C ARG A 170 -14.04 5.74 26.91
N THR A 171 -13.80 5.27 28.13
CA THR A 171 -12.48 5.23 28.76
C THR A 171 -11.70 3.95 28.43
N GLN A 172 -12.40 2.99 27.82
CA GLN A 172 -11.90 1.66 27.43
C GLN A 172 -12.82 1.07 26.36
N THR A 173 -12.33 0.08 25.61
CA THR A 173 -13.15 -0.61 24.62
C THR A 173 -13.97 -1.75 25.21
N SER A 174 -13.91 -1.98 26.52
CA SER A 174 -14.65 -3.05 27.26
C SER A 174 -16.17 -2.94 27.12
N SER A 175 -16.72 -1.74 26.89
CA SER A 175 -18.15 -1.57 26.61
C SER A 175 -18.58 -2.39 25.37
N MET A 176 -17.69 -2.63 24.43
CA MET A 176 -17.96 -3.47 23.26
C MET A 176 -18.09 -4.95 23.62
N GLN A 177 -17.38 -5.42 24.65
CA GLN A 177 -17.54 -6.78 25.16
C GLN A 177 -18.95 -6.99 25.68
N ILE A 178 -19.51 -6.02 26.44
CA ILE A 178 -20.88 -6.06 26.93
C ILE A 178 -21.87 -6.09 25.76
N ARG A 179 -21.74 -5.16 24.81
CA ARG A 179 -22.61 -5.10 23.62
C ARG A 179 -22.56 -6.37 22.78
N PHE A 180 -21.38 -6.98 22.66
CA PHE A 180 -21.22 -8.22 21.93
C PHE A 180 -21.87 -9.41 22.66
N MET A 181 -21.66 -9.53 23.98
CA MET A 181 -22.26 -10.58 24.80
C MET A 181 -23.79 -10.50 24.85
N GLU A 182 -24.38 -9.31 24.89
CA GLU A 182 -25.84 -9.14 24.89
C GLU A 182 -26.50 -9.58 23.58
N ASN A 183 -25.80 -9.41 22.46
CA ASN A 183 -26.35 -9.67 21.13
C ASN A 183 -25.97 -11.05 20.56
N ASN A 184 -25.10 -11.78 21.24
CA ASN A 184 -24.58 -13.08 20.77
C ASN A 184 -24.60 -14.12 21.91
N LYS A 185 -24.66 -15.37 21.53
CA LYS A 185 -24.60 -16.50 22.48
C LYS A 185 -23.24 -17.17 22.43
N PRO A 186 -22.70 -17.68 23.57
CA PRO A 186 -21.50 -18.50 23.55
C PRO A 186 -21.63 -19.73 22.63
N PRO A 187 -20.51 -20.13 21.94
CA PRO A 187 -19.15 -19.64 22.15
C PRO A 187 -18.92 -18.27 21.51
N LEU A 188 -18.22 -17.39 22.23
CA LEU A 188 -17.89 -16.04 21.81
C LEU A 188 -16.37 -15.86 21.72
N CYS A 189 -15.91 -15.23 20.64
CA CYS A 189 -14.52 -14.88 20.45
C CYS A 189 -14.45 -13.57 19.67
N MET A 190 -14.10 -12.44 20.32
CA MET A 190 -14.12 -11.13 19.70
C MET A 190 -12.90 -10.28 20.04
N LEU A 191 -12.59 -9.35 19.14
CA LEU A 191 -11.55 -8.33 19.28
C LEU A 191 -12.18 -6.94 19.02
N ALA A 192 -12.03 -6.03 19.97
CA ALA A 192 -12.52 -4.66 19.86
C ALA A 192 -11.36 -3.65 19.86
N PRO A 193 -10.80 -3.30 18.69
CA PRO A 193 -9.89 -2.18 18.58
C PRO A 193 -10.67 -0.87 18.53
N GLY A 194 -10.14 0.20 19.14
CA GLY A 194 -10.77 1.50 19.04
C GLY A 194 -10.11 2.58 19.86
N ARG A 195 -10.51 3.83 19.58
CA ARG A 195 -10.07 5.00 20.35
C ARG A 195 -10.76 5.01 21.71
N VAL A 196 -9.99 5.45 22.69
CA VAL A 196 -10.46 5.64 24.08
C VAL A 196 -9.95 6.99 24.60
N PHE A 197 -10.58 7.50 25.63
CA PHE A 197 -10.38 8.87 26.08
C PHE A 197 -10.27 8.91 27.61
N ARG A 198 -9.23 9.56 28.11
CA ARG A 198 -9.00 9.81 29.54
C ARG A 198 -8.48 11.21 29.71
N LYS A 199 -8.75 11.85 30.84
CA LYS A 199 -8.25 13.19 31.14
C LYS A 199 -6.81 13.22 31.60
N ASP A 200 -5.97 12.45 30.93
CA ASP A 200 -4.53 12.45 31.17
C ASP A 200 -3.87 13.69 30.52
N GLU A 201 -2.84 14.22 31.15
CA GLU A 201 -1.98 15.23 30.53
C GLU A 201 -1.10 14.57 29.45
N ALA A 202 -0.95 15.26 28.32
CA ALA A 202 -0.14 14.75 27.21
C ALA A 202 1.36 14.84 27.54
N ASP A 203 2.02 13.69 27.60
CA ASP A 203 3.46 13.57 27.77
C ASP A 203 4.08 12.53 26.81
N ALA A 204 5.30 12.09 27.04
CA ALA A 204 5.98 11.10 26.20
C ALA A 204 5.35 9.70 26.23
N THR A 205 4.45 9.43 27.19
CA THR A 205 3.87 8.12 27.51
C THR A 205 2.35 8.12 27.62
N HIS A 206 1.73 9.29 27.79
CA HIS A 206 0.30 9.47 27.95
C HIS A 206 -0.28 10.46 26.94
N SER A 207 -1.52 10.19 26.53
CA SER A 207 -2.31 11.06 25.67
C SER A 207 -3.77 11.02 26.11
N PRO A 208 -4.50 12.15 26.10
CA PRO A 208 -5.93 12.15 26.43
C PRO A 208 -6.78 11.34 25.48
N MET A 209 -6.29 11.08 24.28
CA MET A 209 -6.85 10.16 23.30
C MET A 209 -5.77 9.14 22.91
N PHE A 210 -6.10 7.85 23.03
CA PHE A 210 -5.22 6.76 22.61
C PHE A 210 -6.05 5.58 22.10
N HIS A 211 -5.41 4.51 21.68
CA HIS A 211 -6.10 3.34 21.12
C HIS A 211 -5.90 2.13 22.05
N GLN A 212 -6.99 1.43 22.30
CA GLN A 212 -6.98 0.12 22.94
C GLN A 212 -7.40 -0.97 21.97
N ILE A 213 -6.89 -2.16 22.21
CA ILE A 213 -7.35 -3.40 21.59
C ILE A 213 -7.72 -4.32 22.72
N GLU A 214 -8.99 -4.70 22.80
CA GLU A 214 -9.45 -5.66 23.80
C GLU A 214 -10.00 -6.91 23.15
N GLY A 215 -9.71 -8.04 23.76
CA GLY A 215 -10.23 -9.35 23.35
C GLY A 215 -11.05 -10.00 24.45
N LEU A 216 -12.07 -10.74 24.03
CA LEU A 216 -12.93 -11.53 24.88
C LEU A 216 -13.13 -12.91 24.28
N VAL A 217 -13.01 -13.94 25.12
CA VAL A 217 -13.43 -15.30 24.81
C VAL A 217 -14.37 -15.80 25.91
N VAL A 218 -15.52 -16.33 25.54
CA VAL A 218 -16.49 -16.95 26.47
C VAL A 218 -16.96 -18.27 25.89
N ASP A 219 -16.72 -19.35 26.62
CA ASP A 219 -17.18 -20.70 26.24
C ASP A 219 -17.33 -21.58 27.50
N GLU A 220 -17.70 -22.85 27.34
CA GLU A 220 -17.69 -23.81 28.43
C GLU A 220 -16.26 -24.15 28.88
N HIS A 221 -16.00 -24.15 30.18
CA HIS A 221 -14.73 -24.57 30.79
C HIS A 221 -13.47 -23.78 30.42
N ILE A 222 -13.60 -22.51 30.04
CA ILE A 222 -12.46 -21.62 29.82
C ILE A 222 -11.71 -21.39 31.14
N THR A 223 -10.38 -21.46 31.10
CA THR A 223 -9.51 -21.38 32.29
C THR A 223 -8.46 -20.27 32.18
N MET A 224 -7.82 -19.94 33.28
CA MET A 224 -6.65 -19.05 33.31
C MET A 224 -5.46 -19.63 32.52
N GLY A 225 -5.41 -20.96 32.33
CA GLY A 225 -4.43 -21.60 31.44
C GLY A 225 -4.64 -21.24 29.97
N ASP A 226 -5.90 -21.21 29.54
CA ASP A 226 -6.27 -20.81 28.15
C ASP A 226 -5.93 -19.34 27.88
N LEU A 227 -6.24 -18.46 28.85
CA LEU A 227 -5.82 -17.05 28.79
C LEU A 227 -4.32 -16.91 28.62
N LYS A 228 -3.51 -17.57 29.50
CA LYS A 228 -2.05 -17.50 29.40
C LYS A 228 -1.53 -18.06 28.09
N GLY A 229 -2.08 -19.16 27.61
CA GLY A 229 -1.72 -19.79 26.34
C GLY A 229 -1.99 -18.87 25.16
N ALA A 230 -3.19 -18.27 25.10
CA ALA A 230 -3.57 -17.32 24.08
C ALA A 230 -2.64 -16.10 24.05
N LEU A 231 -2.42 -15.46 25.22
CA LEU A 231 -1.57 -14.27 25.30
C LEU A 231 -0.10 -14.56 24.92
N ILE A 232 0.47 -15.69 25.37
CA ILE A 232 1.84 -16.08 24.99
C ILE A 232 1.94 -16.28 23.47
N THR A 233 0.97 -16.96 22.87
CA THR A 233 0.94 -17.21 21.42
C THR A 233 0.88 -15.89 20.64
N ILE A 234 0.00 -14.98 21.04
CA ILE A 234 -0.17 -13.68 20.39
C ILE A 234 1.10 -12.83 20.53
N MET A 235 1.68 -12.75 21.72
CA MET A 235 2.87 -11.95 21.96
C MET A 235 4.10 -12.48 21.21
N ARG A 236 4.24 -13.79 21.09
CA ARG A 236 5.28 -14.38 20.25
C ARG A 236 5.08 -14.08 18.78
N ALA A 237 3.86 -14.10 18.29
CA ALA A 237 3.55 -13.71 16.91
C ALA A 237 3.86 -12.24 16.61
N ILE A 238 3.75 -11.36 17.62
CA ILE A 238 4.02 -9.91 17.47
C ILE A 238 5.50 -9.57 17.66
N TYR A 239 6.14 -10.13 18.69
CA TYR A 239 7.48 -9.75 19.15
C TYR A 239 8.57 -10.79 18.87
N GLY A 240 8.19 -11.97 18.34
CA GLY A 240 9.10 -13.07 18.01
C GLY A 240 9.08 -14.20 19.06
N GLU A 241 9.53 -15.38 18.63
CA GLU A 241 9.47 -16.62 19.44
C GLU A 241 10.26 -16.54 20.76
N ASP A 242 11.33 -15.73 20.77
CA ASP A 242 12.18 -15.55 21.95
C ASP A 242 11.65 -14.54 22.98
N ALA A 243 10.49 -13.91 22.72
CA ALA A 243 9.90 -12.92 23.62
C ALA A 243 9.65 -13.53 25.00
N GLN A 244 10.22 -12.91 26.03
CA GLN A 244 10.06 -13.32 27.41
C GLN A 244 8.95 -12.53 28.08
N MET A 245 8.01 -13.22 28.71
CA MET A 245 6.83 -12.63 29.35
C MET A 245 6.71 -13.14 30.78
N ARG A 246 6.21 -12.30 31.68
CA ARG A 246 5.80 -12.69 33.01
C ARG A 246 4.40 -12.20 33.31
N PHE A 247 3.68 -12.94 34.17
CA PHE A 247 2.37 -12.56 34.67
C PHE A 247 2.49 -12.15 36.13
N ARG A 248 1.88 -11.01 36.45
CA ARG A 248 1.78 -10.49 37.81
C ARG A 248 0.30 -10.44 38.23
N PRO A 249 -0.05 -10.87 39.47
CA PRO A 249 -1.41 -10.67 39.98
C PRO A 249 -1.76 -9.17 39.99
N HIS A 250 -2.99 -8.87 39.64
CA HIS A 250 -3.55 -7.54 39.69
C HIS A 250 -5.04 -7.61 40.04
N HIS A 251 -5.71 -6.47 40.19
CA HIS A 251 -7.15 -6.40 40.40
C HIS A 251 -7.82 -5.49 39.43
N PHE A 252 -8.83 -6.00 38.72
CA PHE A 252 -9.79 -5.21 37.94
C PHE A 252 -11.22 -5.56 38.34
N PRO A 253 -12.15 -4.60 38.46
CA PRO A 253 -13.54 -4.85 38.86
C PRO A 253 -14.28 -5.86 37.98
N PHE A 254 -13.94 -5.93 36.71
CA PHE A 254 -14.60 -6.73 35.68
C PHE A 254 -13.96 -8.10 35.43
N THR A 255 -12.86 -8.42 36.11
CA THR A 255 -12.19 -9.73 36.02
C THR A 255 -11.76 -10.27 37.38
N GLU A 256 -11.88 -11.61 37.58
CA GLU A 256 -11.41 -12.32 38.77
C GLU A 256 -11.15 -13.80 38.46
N PRO A 257 -9.90 -14.31 38.61
CA PRO A 257 -8.68 -13.60 38.98
C PRO A 257 -8.20 -12.70 37.84
N SER A 258 -7.49 -11.61 38.21
CA SER A 258 -6.90 -10.67 37.28
C SER A 258 -5.39 -10.72 37.29
N CYS A 259 -4.76 -10.37 36.19
CA CYS A 259 -3.31 -10.26 36.09
C CYS A 259 -2.92 -9.15 35.10
N GLU A 260 -1.70 -8.68 35.24
CA GLU A 260 -1.00 -7.92 34.21
C GLU A 260 0.06 -8.81 33.56
N MET A 261 0.36 -8.54 32.33
CA MET A 261 1.44 -9.20 31.62
C MET A 261 2.50 -8.18 31.23
N ASP A 262 3.73 -8.47 31.66
CA ASP A 262 4.90 -7.69 31.31
C ASP A 262 5.75 -8.44 30.28
N MET A 263 6.40 -7.70 29.43
CA MET A 263 7.45 -8.17 28.52
C MET A 263 8.82 -7.73 29.02
N GLN A 264 9.83 -8.56 28.83
CA GLN A 264 11.21 -8.21 29.11
C GLN A 264 11.62 -6.97 28.29
N CYS A 265 12.22 -5.99 28.95
CA CYS A 265 12.63 -4.75 28.30
C CYS A 265 13.60 -5.02 27.15
N HIS A 266 13.22 -4.62 25.96
CA HIS A 266 14.01 -4.82 24.74
C HIS A 266 15.32 -4.01 24.72
N LYS A 267 15.44 -2.98 25.55
CA LYS A 267 16.63 -2.11 25.60
C LYS A 267 17.70 -2.63 26.55
N CYS A 268 17.32 -3.05 27.74
CA CYS A 268 18.27 -3.56 28.75
C CYS A 268 18.28 -5.09 28.87
N HIS A 269 17.44 -5.79 28.10
CA HIS A 269 17.33 -7.24 28.12
C HIS A 269 17.13 -7.82 29.55
N GLY A 270 16.31 -7.13 30.34
CA GLY A 270 15.95 -7.55 31.70
C GLY A 270 16.91 -7.13 32.81
N THR A 271 18.03 -6.49 32.48
CA THR A 271 19.03 -6.06 33.48
C THR A 271 18.63 -4.83 34.29
N GLY A 272 17.74 -4.00 33.74
CA GLY A 272 17.38 -2.71 34.34
C GLY A 272 18.40 -1.60 34.07
N GLU A 273 19.55 -1.90 33.48
CA GLU A 273 20.64 -0.96 33.24
C GLU A 273 21.11 -0.97 31.77
N VAL A 274 21.53 0.18 31.28
CA VAL A 274 22.15 0.37 29.96
C VAL A 274 23.38 1.24 30.15
N ASP A 275 24.56 0.77 29.74
CA ASP A 275 25.85 1.47 29.86
C ASP A 275 26.16 1.94 31.28
N GLY A 276 25.76 1.18 32.31
CA GLY A 276 25.98 1.47 33.73
C GLY A 276 25.04 2.55 34.31
N ALA A 277 24.01 2.97 33.56
CA ALA A 277 22.95 3.85 34.02
C ALA A 277 21.59 3.15 34.03
N VAL A 278 20.67 3.66 34.85
CA VAL A 278 19.28 3.15 34.91
C VAL A 278 18.66 3.19 33.50
N CYS A 279 18.10 2.09 33.08
CA CYS A 279 17.46 1.98 31.78
C CYS A 279 16.31 2.99 31.64
N PRO A 280 16.35 3.92 30.69
CA PRO A 280 15.33 4.96 30.55
C PRO A 280 13.97 4.43 30.05
N THR A 281 13.92 3.18 29.55
CA THR A 281 12.70 2.58 29.00
C THR A 281 11.88 1.86 30.07
N CYS A 282 12.55 1.10 30.96
CA CYS A 282 11.89 0.34 32.04
C CYS A 282 12.17 0.93 33.44
N HIS A 283 12.86 2.08 33.51
CA HIS A 283 13.18 2.77 34.76
C HIS A 283 13.85 1.88 35.82
N GLY A 284 14.68 0.94 35.37
CA GLY A 284 15.42 0.03 36.24
C GLY A 284 14.73 -1.30 36.52
N GLU A 285 13.48 -1.47 36.12
CA GLU A 285 12.73 -2.71 36.44
C GLU A 285 13.09 -3.92 35.57
N GLY A 286 13.66 -3.70 34.41
CA GLY A 286 13.97 -4.76 33.45
C GLY A 286 12.75 -5.29 32.65
N TRP A 287 11.55 -4.83 33.00
CA TRP A 287 10.27 -5.27 32.44
C TRP A 287 9.40 -4.07 32.04
N ILE A 288 8.55 -4.27 31.05
CA ILE A 288 7.61 -3.26 30.54
C ILE A 288 6.22 -3.89 30.57
N GLU A 289 5.29 -3.28 31.29
CA GLU A 289 3.88 -3.68 31.27
C GLU A 289 3.29 -3.50 29.87
N LEU A 290 2.64 -4.53 29.35
CA LEU A 290 2.01 -4.51 28.04
C LEU A 290 0.49 -4.45 28.10
N LEU A 291 -0.12 -5.25 29.00
CA LEU A 291 -1.57 -5.42 29.03
C LEU A 291 -2.07 -5.87 30.39
N GLY A 292 -3.34 -5.57 30.65
CA GLY A 292 -4.14 -6.18 31.71
C GLY A 292 -5.03 -7.28 31.16
N ALA A 293 -5.25 -8.33 31.98
CA ALA A 293 -6.07 -9.47 31.60
C ALA A 293 -6.68 -10.16 32.83
N GLY A 294 -7.67 -11.04 32.61
CA GLY A 294 -8.23 -11.86 33.66
C GLY A 294 -9.40 -12.71 33.22
N MET A 295 -9.89 -13.55 34.13
CA MET A 295 -11.13 -14.26 33.89
C MET A 295 -12.30 -13.30 34.05
N VAL A 296 -13.26 -13.36 33.14
CA VAL A 296 -14.46 -12.48 33.19
C VAL A 296 -15.19 -12.69 34.51
N HIS A 297 -15.47 -11.59 35.22
CA HIS A 297 -16.18 -11.64 36.48
C HIS A 297 -17.58 -12.26 36.31
N PRO A 298 -18.04 -13.16 37.18
CA PRO A 298 -19.37 -13.76 37.05
C PRO A 298 -20.52 -12.77 36.93
N ASP A 299 -20.44 -11.63 37.61
CA ASP A 299 -21.47 -10.59 37.55
C ASP A 299 -21.52 -9.90 36.21
N VAL A 300 -20.38 -9.75 35.52
CA VAL A 300 -20.34 -9.24 34.13
C VAL A 300 -21.07 -10.20 33.18
N LEU A 301 -20.87 -11.52 33.33
CA LEU A 301 -21.62 -12.52 32.56
C LEU A 301 -23.12 -12.44 32.85
N ARG A 302 -23.52 -12.35 34.13
CA ARG A 302 -24.94 -12.20 34.54
C ARG A 302 -25.56 -10.94 33.97
N ASN A 303 -24.85 -9.81 34.00
CA ASN A 303 -25.30 -8.54 33.45
C ASN A 303 -25.56 -8.61 31.94
N CYS A 304 -24.96 -9.56 31.24
CA CYS A 304 -25.16 -9.82 29.83
C CYS A 304 -26.13 -11.00 29.54
N GLY A 305 -26.75 -11.57 30.59
CA GLY A 305 -27.69 -12.70 30.43
C GLY A 305 -27.02 -14.06 30.15
N ILE A 306 -25.71 -14.18 30.44
CA ILE A 306 -24.93 -15.41 30.30
C ILE A 306 -24.84 -16.11 31.66
N ASP A 307 -25.13 -17.41 31.71
CA ASP A 307 -25.07 -18.21 32.94
C ASP A 307 -23.61 -18.54 33.35
N PRO A 308 -23.09 -17.96 34.42
CA PRO A 308 -21.71 -18.19 34.84
C PRO A 308 -21.45 -19.59 35.44
N GLU A 309 -22.50 -20.36 35.76
CA GLU A 309 -22.34 -21.75 36.20
C GLU A 309 -22.05 -22.68 35.00
N LYS A 310 -22.45 -22.25 33.78
CA LYS A 310 -22.23 -23.02 32.58
C LYS A 310 -21.05 -22.51 31.77
N TYR A 311 -20.88 -21.18 31.71
CA TYR A 311 -19.89 -20.53 30.86
C TYR A 311 -18.86 -19.79 31.70
N SER A 312 -17.63 -19.83 31.26
CA SER A 312 -16.55 -19.01 31.78
C SER A 312 -15.87 -18.28 30.62
N GLY A 313 -15.06 -17.29 30.89
CA GLY A 313 -14.37 -16.57 29.84
C GLY A 313 -13.16 -15.82 30.35
N PHE A 314 -12.36 -15.34 29.44
CA PHE A 314 -11.29 -14.42 29.74
C PHE A 314 -11.38 -13.16 28.87
N ALA A 315 -10.85 -12.07 29.40
CA ALA A 315 -10.67 -10.82 28.67
C ALA A 315 -9.26 -10.26 28.87
N PHE A 316 -8.80 -9.48 27.92
CA PHE A 316 -7.53 -8.77 27.98
C PHE A 316 -7.65 -7.43 27.26
N GLY A 317 -6.84 -6.44 27.66
CA GLY A 317 -6.78 -5.13 27.02
C GLY A 317 -5.38 -4.58 26.94
N MET A 318 -4.97 -4.14 25.75
CA MET A 318 -3.64 -3.60 25.48
C MET A 318 -3.71 -2.26 24.77
N GLY A 319 -2.75 -1.37 25.07
CA GLY A 319 -2.57 -0.10 24.36
C GLY A 319 -1.86 -0.29 23.03
N LEU A 320 -2.47 0.13 21.92
CA LEU A 320 -1.88 -0.01 20.59
C LEU A 320 -0.62 0.85 20.43
N GLU A 321 -0.61 2.05 21.02
CA GLU A 321 0.56 2.93 21.00
C GLU A 321 1.75 2.30 21.65
N ARG A 322 1.56 1.67 22.83
CA ARG A 322 2.64 0.98 23.55
C ARG A 322 3.22 -0.16 22.71
N MET A 323 2.36 -0.89 22.02
CA MET A 323 2.79 -1.93 21.08
C MET A 323 3.58 -1.33 19.89
N ALA A 324 3.06 -0.29 19.29
CA ALA A 324 3.71 0.37 18.15
C ALA A 324 5.07 0.97 18.54
N MET A 325 5.14 1.66 19.68
CA MET A 325 6.38 2.21 20.23
C MET A 325 7.43 1.12 20.47
N GLY A 326 7.03 0.00 21.10
CA GLY A 326 7.94 -1.12 21.38
C GLY A 326 8.44 -1.78 20.09
N ARG A 327 7.57 -2.00 19.11
CA ARG A 327 7.90 -2.66 17.84
C ARG A 327 8.72 -1.77 16.90
N LEU A 328 8.35 -0.50 16.77
CA LEU A 328 8.96 0.46 15.85
C LEU A 328 10.08 1.28 16.51
N LYS A 329 10.37 1.02 17.80
CA LYS A 329 11.39 1.70 18.60
C LYS A 329 11.17 3.23 18.69
N ILE A 330 9.90 3.64 18.78
CA ILE A 330 9.50 5.04 18.98
C ILE A 330 9.63 5.35 20.47
N ASN A 331 10.33 6.44 20.81
CA ASN A 331 10.64 6.77 22.19
C ASN A 331 9.67 7.81 22.82
N ASP A 332 8.84 8.44 22.01
CA ASP A 332 7.92 9.49 22.44
C ASP A 332 6.57 9.32 21.73
N LEU A 333 5.50 9.17 22.53
CA LEU A 333 4.14 8.97 22.04
C LEU A 333 3.65 10.13 21.16
N ARG A 334 4.06 11.36 21.47
CA ARG A 334 3.63 12.58 20.76
C ARG A 334 4.00 12.52 19.28
N LEU A 335 5.12 11.90 18.92
CA LEU A 335 5.55 11.74 17.53
C LEU A 335 4.51 11.00 16.66
N ILE A 336 3.72 10.12 17.28
CA ILE A 336 2.66 9.37 16.58
C ILE A 336 1.52 10.32 16.16
N PHE A 337 1.25 11.35 16.97
CA PHE A 337 0.11 12.25 16.78
C PHE A 337 0.46 13.61 16.18
N ASP A 338 1.75 14.00 16.19
CA ASP A 338 2.22 15.32 15.71
C ASP A 338 2.15 15.47 14.18
N ASN A 339 1.86 14.41 13.45
CA ASN A 339 1.77 14.38 11.99
C ASN A 339 3.02 14.96 11.29
N ASN A 340 4.20 14.73 11.86
CA ASN A 340 5.47 15.18 11.30
C ASN A 340 5.87 14.31 10.10
N ILE A 341 5.94 14.91 8.92
CA ILE A 341 6.25 14.21 7.67
C ILE A 341 7.59 13.47 7.76
N LYS A 342 8.66 14.11 8.26
CA LYS A 342 9.97 13.47 8.40
C LYS A 342 10.00 12.28 9.35
N PHE A 343 9.08 12.24 10.30
CA PHE A 343 8.90 11.09 11.16
C PHE A 343 8.14 9.99 10.42
N LEU A 344 7.07 10.33 9.73
CA LEU A 344 6.20 9.37 9.03
C LEU A 344 6.89 8.71 7.82
N GLU A 345 7.79 9.43 7.13
CA GLU A 345 8.60 8.90 6.02
C GLU A 345 9.57 7.78 6.41
N GLN A 346 9.74 7.51 7.73
CA GLN A 346 10.61 6.44 8.22
C GLN A 346 9.91 5.06 8.23
N PHE A 347 8.62 5.04 7.99
CA PHE A 347 7.76 3.84 8.06
C PHE A 347 6.99 3.57 6.73
#